data_9565a7e3134c256b48e0d64aca793c7f
#
_entry.id   9565a7e3134c256b48e0d64aca793c7f
#
_cell.length_a   1.000
_cell.length_b   1.000
_cell.length_c   1.000
_cell.angle_alpha   90.00
_cell.angle_beta   90.00
_cell.angle_gamma   90.00
#
_symmetry.space_group_name_H-M   'P 1'
#
loop_
_entity.id
_entity.type
_entity.pdbx_description
1 polymer ?
#
loop_
_entity_poly.entity_id
_entity_poly.type
_entity_poly.pdbx_seq_one_letter_code
_entity_poly.pdbx_strand_id
1 'polypeptide(L)'
;VGSEMCIRDSQVTVDRPDYSGRLQILGVHARGKTLAKDVDLDKVARRTPGYTGADLANLLNEAAILAARRELTEVSNDEISDAIERVMAGPEKKDRVMSERRARLVAYHEAGHALVGALMPDYDPVQKISIIPRGNAGGLTFFTPSEERMESGLYSRAYLQNQMAVALGGRVAEEIVYGEDEVTTGASNDLQQVASTARQMITRFGMSDELGPVALGRAQGGMFLGRDIAAERDFSEETAAMIDKEVSELVDVAYKRATKV
;
A
#
# COMPACT_ATOMS: atom_id res chain seq x y z
N VAL A 1 -14.53 43.58 17.63
CA VAL A 1 -15.01 42.23 17.44
C VAL A 1 -15.65 42.16 16.06
N GLY A 2 -14.96 41.76 15.03
CA GLY A 2 -15.57 41.69 13.69
C GLY A 2 -14.64 41.56 12.51
N SER A 3 -13.35 41.28 12.66
CA SER A 3 -12.42 41.28 11.53
C SER A 3 -11.76 39.89 11.21
N GLU A 4 -12.09 38.83 11.93
CA GLU A 4 -11.43 37.56 11.73
C GLU A 4 -12.22 36.54 10.90
N MET A 5 -13.44 36.85 10.47
CA MET A 5 -14.28 35.97 9.68
C MET A 5 -14.12 36.12 8.15
N CYS A 6 -13.37 37.12 7.68
CA CYS A 6 -13.21 37.38 6.24
C CYS A 6 -11.93 36.79 5.60
N ILE A 7 -11.13 36.01 6.33
CA ILE A 7 -9.81 35.56 5.83
C ILE A 7 -9.87 34.16 5.15
N ARG A 8 -11.03 33.50 5.02
CA ARG A 8 -11.15 32.14 4.46
C ARG A 8 -12.20 32.00 3.37
N ASP A 9 -12.28 32.96 2.45
CA ASP A 9 -13.28 32.87 1.37
C ASP A 9 -12.88 32.04 0.16
N SER A 10 -11.66 31.52 0.09
CA SER A 10 -11.25 30.59 -0.96
C SER A 10 -10.45 29.42 -0.38
N GLN A 11 -10.96 28.19 -0.60
CA GLN A 11 -10.21 26.97 -0.32
C GLN A 11 -9.51 26.56 -1.63
N VAL A 12 -8.18 26.51 -1.60
CA VAL A 12 -7.38 25.98 -2.70
C VAL A 12 -6.91 24.59 -2.31
N THR A 13 -7.42 23.57 -3.00
CA THR A 13 -6.97 22.20 -2.84
C THR A 13 -5.68 22.01 -3.66
N VAL A 14 -4.64 21.52 -3.02
CA VAL A 14 -3.40 21.13 -3.71
C VAL A 14 -3.41 19.63 -3.83
N ASP A 15 -3.70 19.14 -5.03
CA ASP A 15 -3.72 17.72 -5.33
C ASP A 15 -2.30 17.16 -5.49
N ARG A 16 -2.20 15.81 -5.48
CA ARG A 16 -0.94 15.14 -5.79
C ARG A 16 -0.59 15.38 -7.26
N PRO A 17 0.72 15.56 -7.59
CA PRO A 17 1.13 15.79 -8.97
C PRO A 17 0.88 14.54 -9.82
N ASP A 18 0.43 14.78 -11.05
CA ASP A 18 0.39 13.79 -12.11
C ASP A 18 1.81 13.38 -12.55
N TYR A 19 1.92 12.45 -13.47
CA TYR A 19 3.21 12.00 -14.00
C TYR A 19 4.10 13.16 -14.50
N SER A 20 3.52 14.08 -15.29
CA SER A 20 4.24 15.24 -15.83
C SER A 20 4.72 16.17 -14.73
N GLY A 21 3.88 16.43 -13.75
CA GLY A 21 4.21 17.23 -12.56
C GLY A 21 5.33 16.58 -11.76
N ARG A 22 5.29 15.24 -11.54
CA ARG A 22 6.37 14.53 -10.82
C ARG A 22 7.69 14.64 -11.56
N LEU A 23 7.70 14.49 -12.88
CA LEU A 23 8.91 14.63 -13.69
C LEU A 23 9.51 16.04 -13.57
N GLN A 24 8.67 17.08 -13.62
CA GLN A 24 9.11 18.46 -13.45
C GLN A 24 9.69 18.70 -12.06
N ILE A 25 9.01 18.22 -11.00
CA ILE A 25 9.44 18.35 -9.61
C ILE A 25 10.79 17.63 -9.41
N LEU A 26 10.94 16.41 -9.93
CA LEU A 26 12.21 15.68 -9.91
C LEU A 26 13.33 16.50 -10.60
N GLY A 27 13.03 17.10 -11.75
CA GLY A 27 13.97 17.99 -12.46
C GLY A 27 14.41 19.18 -11.62
N VAL A 28 13.51 19.78 -10.83
CA VAL A 28 13.85 20.88 -9.92
C VAL A 28 14.77 20.40 -8.79
N HIS A 29 14.43 19.30 -8.13
CA HIS A 29 15.19 18.77 -6.99
C HIS A 29 16.49 18.04 -7.38
N ALA A 30 16.64 17.67 -8.65
CA ALA A 30 17.89 17.15 -9.21
C ALA A 30 18.95 18.24 -9.39
N ARG A 31 18.55 19.52 -9.47
CA ARG A 31 19.50 20.64 -9.60
C ARG A 31 20.43 20.66 -8.39
N GLY A 32 21.73 20.70 -8.67
CA GLY A 32 22.76 20.71 -7.61
C GLY A 32 23.10 19.33 -7.03
N LYS A 33 22.54 18.26 -7.59
CA LYS A 33 22.94 16.87 -7.29
C LYS A 33 23.66 16.27 -8.50
N THR A 34 24.77 15.58 -8.27
CA THR A 34 25.49 14.87 -9.33
C THR A 34 24.81 13.54 -9.58
N LEU A 35 24.04 13.44 -10.65
CA LEU A 35 23.40 12.21 -11.09
C LEU A 35 24.29 11.51 -12.11
N ALA A 36 24.40 10.20 -12.03
CA ALA A 36 25.08 9.38 -13.00
C ALA A 36 24.32 9.38 -14.35
N LYS A 37 25.03 9.10 -15.43
CA LYS A 37 24.46 9.15 -16.79
C LYS A 37 23.37 8.13 -17.06
N ASP A 38 23.30 7.07 -16.27
CA ASP A 38 22.31 6.02 -16.35
C ASP A 38 20.98 6.39 -15.66
N VAL A 39 20.97 7.47 -14.85
CA VAL A 39 19.76 7.93 -14.14
C VAL A 39 18.84 8.66 -15.10
N ASP A 40 17.67 8.06 -15.29
CA ASP A 40 16.59 8.58 -16.10
C ASP A 40 15.42 9.02 -15.19
N LEU A 41 15.23 10.34 -15.05
CA LEU A 41 14.18 10.91 -14.22
C LEU A 41 12.77 10.55 -14.72
N ASP A 42 12.60 10.24 -16.01
CA ASP A 42 11.35 9.73 -16.56
C ASP A 42 10.98 8.38 -15.92
N LYS A 43 11.95 7.46 -15.86
CA LYS A 43 11.76 6.16 -15.19
C LYS A 43 11.51 6.31 -13.70
N VAL A 44 12.16 7.26 -13.05
CA VAL A 44 11.93 7.55 -11.63
C VAL A 44 10.50 8.05 -11.42
N ALA A 45 10.01 8.98 -12.25
CA ALA A 45 8.64 9.49 -12.18
C ALA A 45 7.59 8.37 -12.38
N ARG A 46 7.83 7.42 -13.29
CA ARG A 46 6.97 6.24 -13.50
C ARG A 46 6.94 5.28 -12.31
N ARG A 47 8.03 5.18 -11.57
CA ARG A 47 8.16 4.31 -10.40
C ARG A 47 7.65 4.94 -9.10
N THR A 48 7.23 6.20 -9.13
CA THR A 48 6.78 6.95 -7.96
C THR A 48 5.34 7.48 -8.11
N PRO A 49 4.36 6.64 -8.52
CA PRO A 49 2.98 7.08 -8.61
C PRO A 49 2.46 7.49 -7.22
N GLY A 50 1.66 8.56 -7.19
CA GLY A 50 1.06 9.07 -5.95
C GLY A 50 2.00 9.81 -4.99
N TYR A 51 3.30 9.96 -5.32
CA TYR A 51 4.23 10.75 -4.51
C TYR A 51 3.88 12.23 -4.56
N THR A 52 3.97 12.89 -3.40
CA THR A 52 3.88 14.34 -3.29
C THR A 52 5.21 15.00 -3.69
N GLY A 53 5.19 16.31 -3.88
CA GLY A 53 6.43 17.07 -4.10
C GLY A 53 7.46 16.90 -2.98
N ALA A 54 6.99 16.80 -1.73
CA ALA A 54 7.83 16.55 -0.57
C ALA A 54 8.47 15.15 -0.58
N ASP A 55 7.70 14.12 -1.00
CA ASP A 55 8.22 12.75 -1.12
C ASP A 55 9.31 12.67 -2.19
N LEU A 56 9.11 13.34 -3.34
CA LEU A 56 10.09 13.39 -4.44
C LEU A 56 11.36 14.14 -4.04
N ALA A 57 11.23 15.24 -3.31
CA ALA A 57 12.37 15.97 -2.75
C ALA A 57 13.15 15.09 -1.76
N ASN A 58 12.44 14.43 -0.86
CA ASN A 58 13.03 13.50 0.11
C ASN A 58 13.70 12.31 -0.58
N LEU A 59 13.08 11.74 -1.61
CA LEU A 59 13.66 10.67 -2.42
C LEU A 59 15.04 11.01 -2.95
N LEU A 60 15.18 12.13 -3.66
CA LEU A 60 16.46 12.54 -4.24
C LEU A 60 17.49 12.94 -3.16
N ASN A 61 17.03 13.44 -2.03
CA ASN A 61 17.89 13.72 -0.90
C ASN A 61 18.41 12.43 -0.23
N GLU A 62 17.54 11.45 0.00
CA GLU A 62 17.93 10.13 0.52
C GLU A 62 18.88 9.41 -0.43
N ALA A 63 18.65 9.46 -1.74
CA ALA A 63 19.56 8.89 -2.73
C ALA A 63 20.95 9.53 -2.66
N ALA A 64 21.03 10.85 -2.51
CA ALA A 64 22.32 11.56 -2.35
C ALA A 64 23.02 11.17 -1.02
N ILE A 65 22.27 11.01 0.07
CA ILE A 65 22.80 10.54 1.36
C ILE A 65 23.32 9.10 1.23
N LEU A 66 22.63 8.24 0.50
CA LEU A 66 23.07 6.85 0.27
C LEU A 66 24.35 6.82 -0.56
N ALA A 67 24.45 7.62 -1.63
CA ALA A 67 25.67 7.75 -2.43
C ALA A 67 26.84 8.22 -1.57
N ALA A 68 26.65 9.27 -0.76
CA ALA A 68 27.68 9.75 0.16
C ALA A 68 28.14 8.71 1.17
N ARG A 69 27.22 7.93 1.74
CA ARG A 69 27.55 6.82 2.67
C ARG A 69 28.31 5.68 2.01
N ARG A 70 28.16 5.51 0.71
CA ARG A 70 28.87 4.52 -0.12
C ARG A 70 30.16 5.09 -0.73
N GLU A 71 30.53 6.32 -0.36
CA GLU A 71 31.70 7.04 -0.87
C GLU A 71 31.68 7.22 -2.41
N LEU A 72 30.47 7.29 -2.99
CA LEU A 72 30.27 7.51 -4.42
C LEU A 72 30.25 9.01 -4.73
N THR A 73 30.77 9.38 -5.91
CA THR A 73 30.83 10.77 -6.38
C THR A 73 29.57 11.23 -7.11
N GLU A 74 28.70 10.27 -7.47
CA GLU A 74 27.44 10.52 -8.18
C GLU A 74 26.37 9.55 -7.71
N VAL A 75 25.10 9.93 -7.90
CA VAL A 75 23.93 9.11 -7.54
C VAL A 75 23.57 8.25 -8.75
N SER A 76 23.59 6.93 -8.60
CA SER A 76 23.20 5.99 -9.64
C SER A 76 21.74 5.51 -9.48
N ASN A 77 21.28 4.67 -10.42
CA ASN A 77 19.97 4.03 -10.33
C ASN A 77 19.80 3.13 -9.09
N ASP A 78 20.89 2.58 -8.55
CA ASP A 78 20.86 1.75 -7.37
C ASP A 78 20.49 2.59 -6.13
N GLU A 79 21.14 3.76 -5.96
CA GLU A 79 20.82 4.68 -4.87
C GLU A 79 19.40 5.22 -4.98
N ILE A 80 18.92 5.51 -6.19
CA ILE A 80 17.52 5.91 -6.44
C ILE A 80 16.56 4.80 -6.04
N SER A 81 16.85 3.56 -6.42
CA SER A 81 16.00 2.40 -6.10
C SER A 81 15.93 2.15 -4.59
N ASP A 82 17.07 2.18 -3.91
CA ASP A 82 17.14 2.03 -2.46
C ASP A 82 16.44 3.19 -1.73
N ALA A 83 16.52 4.41 -2.27
CA ALA A 83 15.83 5.58 -1.73
C ALA A 83 14.31 5.47 -1.89
N ILE A 84 13.79 4.98 -3.04
CA ILE A 84 12.37 4.70 -3.23
C ILE A 84 11.87 3.74 -2.16
N GLU A 85 12.58 2.62 -1.97
CA GLU A 85 12.22 1.62 -0.95
C GLU A 85 12.25 2.21 0.47
N ARG A 86 13.24 3.05 0.76
CA ARG A 86 13.38 3.69 2.06
C ARG A 86 12.26 4.70 2.35
N VAL A 87 11.83 5.46 1.35
CA VAL A 87 10.70 6.39 1.47
C VAL A 87 9.39 5.65 1.65
N MET A 88 9.18 4.54 0.93
CA MET A 88 7.95 3.74 1.01
C MET A 88 7.84 2.90 2.28
N ALA A 89 8.91 2.22 2.65
CA ALA A 89 8.88 1.16 3.68
C ALA A 89 9.72 1.47 4.93
N GLY A 90 10.41 2.61 4.92
CA GLY A 90 11.32 3.00 6.00
C GLY A 90 12.72 2.38 5.89
N PRO A 91 13.61 2.70 6.84
CA PRO A 91 15.00 2.23 6.83
C PRO A 91 15.10 0.73 7.08
N GLU A 92 16.13 0.12 6.49
CA GLU A 92 16.49 -1.27 6.75
C GLU A 92 16.94 -1.48 8.21
N LYS A 93 16.50 -2.59 8.79
CA LYS A 93 16.99 -3.03 10.12
C LYS A 93 18.22 -3.92 9.96
N LYS A 94 19.40 -3.31 9.82
CA LYS A 94 20.67 -4.04 9.60
C LYS A 94 21.13 -4.86 10.79
N ASP A 95 20.68 -4.53 12.00
CA ASP A 95 21.15 -5.18 13.24
C ASP A 95 20.37 -6.48 13.58
N ARG A 96 19.39 -6.87 12.77
CA ARG A 96 18.67 -8.12 12.97
C ARG A 96 19.31 -9.26 12.16
N VAL A 97 20.08 -10.09 12.83
CA VAL A 97 20.49 -11.38 12.27
C VAL A 97 19.24 -12.25 12.12
N MET A 98 18.83 -12.48 10.89
CA MET A 98 17.71 -13.37 10.58
C MET A 98 18.21 -14.81 10.53
N SER A 99 17.60 -15.72 11.31
CA SER A 99 17.90 -17.14 11.21
C SER A 99 17.49 -17.67 9.83
N GLU A 100 18.16 -18.70 9.32
CA GLU A 100 17.86 -19.30 8.02
C GLU A 100 16.41 -19.78 7.92
N ARG A 101 15.88 -20.40 9.00
CA ARG A 101 14.47 -20.81 9.07
C ARG A 101 13.53 -19.61 8.86
N ARG A 102 13.82 -18.49 9.53
CA ARG A 102 12.99 -17.28 9.40
C ARG A 102 13.13 -16.65 8.02
N ALA A 103 14.34 -16.62 7.45
CA ALA A 103 14.57 -16.08 6.11
C ALA A 103 13.78 -16.87 5.06
N ARG A 104 13.78 -18.20 5.17
CA ARG A 104 12.98 -19.08 4.30
C ARG A 104 11.48 -18.83 4.45
N LEU A 105 10.98 -18.75 5.68
CA LEU A 105 9.56 -18.51 5.94
C LEU A 105 9.12 -17.17 5.31
N VAL A 106 9.86 -16.10 5.56
CA VAL A 106 9.57 -14.80 4.97
C VAL A 106 9.67 -14.84 3.44
N ALA A 107 10.66 -15.55 2.89
CA ALA A 107 10.81 -15.66 1.44
C ALA A 107 9.60 -16.35 0.78
N TYR A 108 9.08 -17.43 1.35
CA TYR A 108 7.86 -18.07 0.84
C TYR A 108 6.63 -17.21 1.01
N HIS A 109 6.50 -16.52 2.14
CA HIS A 109 5.42 -15.57 2.39
C HIS A 109 5.37 -14.47 1.32
N GLU A 110 6.49 -13.77 1.10
CA GLU A 110 6.58 -12.71 0.09
C GLU A 110 6.44 -13.24 -1.34
N ALA A 111 6.99 -14.44 -1.61
CA ALA A 111 6.80 -15.09 -2.90
C ALA A 111 5.32 -15.44 -3.15
N GLY A 112 4.57 -15.79 -2.12
CA GLY A 112 3.13 -16.03 -2.20
C GLY A 112 2.37 -14.78 -2.66
N HIS A 113 2.63 -13.62 -2.04
CA HIS A 113 2.05 -12.35 -2.49
C HIS A 113 2.39 -12.05 -3.95
N ALA A 114 3.66 -12.20 -4.31
CA ALA A 114 4.14 -11.93 -5.65
C ALA A 114 3.53 -12.86 -6.70
N LEU A 115 3.46 -14.16 -6.42
CA LEU A 115 2.92 -15.16 -7.33
C LEU A 115 1.43 -14.91 -7.60
N VAL A 116 0.66 -14.75 -6.52
CA VAL A 116 -0.77 -14.46 -6.62
C VAL A 116 -0.99 -13.15 -7.38
N GLY A 117 -0.23 -12.08 -7.05
CA GLY A 117 -0.35 -10.80 -7.72
C GLY A 117 0.01 -10.85 -9.21
N ALA A 118 1.05 -11.59 -9.58
CA ALA A 118 1.47 -11.73 -10.98
C ALA A 118 0.48 -12.52 -11.85
N LEU A 119 -0.32 -13.41 -11.25
CA LEU A 119 -1.29 -14.26 -11.96
C LEU A 119 -2.73 -13.74 -11.86
N MET A 120 -3.01 -12.74 -11.01
CA MET A 120 -4.32 -12.10 -10.97
C MET A 120 -4.54 -11.20 -12.19
N PRO A 121 -5.67 -11.34 -12.90
CA PRO A 121 -6.00 -10.46 -14.01
C PRO A 121 -6.21 -9.03 -13.52
N ASP A 122 -5.75 -8.06 -14.30
CA ASP A 122 -5.91 -6.62 -14.04
C ASP A 122 -5.40 -6.16 -12.67
N TYR A 123 -4.43 -6.87 -12.10
CA TYR A 123 -3.75 -6.47 -10.87
C TYR A 123 -2.44 -5.75 -11.17
N ASP A 124 -1.89 -5.10 -10.16
CA ASP A 124 -0.67 -4.31 -10.29
C ASP A 124 0.56 -5.20 -10.47
N PRO A 125 1.48 -4.85 -11.39
CA PRO A 125 2.66 -5.67 -11.61
C PRO A 125 3.60 -5.69 -10.40
N VAL A 126 4.18 -6.85 -10.14
CA VAL A 126 5.22 -7.02 -9.12
C VAL A 126 6.49 -6.31 -9.58
N GLN A 127 6.97 -5.38 -8.78
CA GLN A 127 8.22 -4.65 -9.04
C GLN A 127 9.42 -5.34 -8.40
N LYS A 128 9.30 -5.74 -7.14
CA LYS A 128 10.39 -6.32 -6.35
C LYS A 128 9.85 -7.11 -5.17
N ILE A 129 10.59 -8.13 -4.77
CA ILE A 129 10.41 -8.85 -3.52
C ILE A 129 11.65 -8.62 -2.66
N SER A 130 11.48 -8.36 -1.37
CA SER A 130 12.58 -8.17 -0.43
C SER A 130 12.30 -8.93 0.86
N ILE A 131 13.28 -9.71 1.32
CA ILE A 131 13.24 -10.36 2.64
C ILE A 131 13.98 -9.54 3.70
N ILE A 132 14.46 -8.35 3.36
CA ILE A 132 15.15 -7.46 4.28
C ILE A 132 14.11 -6.77 5.16
N PRO A 133 14.18 -6.91 6.48
CA PRO A 133 13.21 -6.30 7.39
C PRO A 133 13.27 -4.77 7.34
N ARG A 134 12.08 -4.15 7.18
CA ARG A 134 11.91 -2.69 7.21
C ARG A 134 10.75 -2.32 8.13
N GLY A 135 10.91 -1.29 8.94
CA GLY A 135 9.84 -0.89 9.87
C GLY A 135 9.34 -2.09 10.71
N ASN A 136 8.07 -2.41 10.65
CA ASN A 136 7.46 -3.57 11.32
C ASN A 136 7.36 -4.82 10.43
N ALA A 137 7.66 -4.70 9.14
CA ALA A 137 7.59 -5.81 8.19
C ALA A 137 8.85 -6.69 8.25
N GLY A 138 8.66 -8.00 8.13
CA GLY A 138 9.73 -8.99 8.03
C GLY A 138 10.34 -9.08 6.63
N GLY A 139 9.51 -8.87 5.62
CA GLY A 139 9.82 -8.74 4.20
C GLY A 139 8.81 -7.79 3.56
N LEU A 140 8.88 -7.58 2.26
CA LEU A 140 7.98 -6.73 1.50
C LEU A 140 7.94 -7.15 0.04
N THR A 141 6.73 -7.22 -0.49
CA THR A 141 6.48 -7.33 -1.93
C THR A 141 5.96 -6.00 -2.45
N PHE A 142 6.69 -5.41 -3.39
CA PHE A 142 6.36 -4.13 -3.99
C PHE A 142 5.57 -4.33 -5.27
N PHE A 143 4.42 -3.69 -5.33
CA PHE A 143 3.58 -3.58 -6.52
C PHE A 143 3.61 -2.15 -7.03
N THR A 144 3.48 -1.97 -8.35
CA THR A 144 3.39 -0.64 -8.96
C THR A 144 1.98 -0.42 -9.49
N PRO A 145 1.13 0.32 -8.75
CA PRO A 145 -0.20 0.66 -9.22
C PRO A 145 -0.15 1.45 -10.54
N SER A 146 -1.17 1.26 -11.39
CA SER A 146 -1.28 2.06 -12.60
C SER A 146 -1.54 3.53 -12.26
N GLU A 147 -0.99 4.45 -13.07
CA GLU A 147 -1.22 5.90 -12.93
C GLU A 147 -2.73 6.23 -12.89
N GLU A 148 -3.50 5.65 -13.79
CA GLU A 148 -4.94 5.86 -13.89
C GLU A 148 -5.67 5.52 -12.58
N ARG A 149 -5.30 4.42 -11.92
CA ARG A 149 -5.89 4.04 -10.62
C ARG A 149 -5.48 4.99 -9.51
N MET A 150 -4.22 5.43 -9.52
CA MET A 150 -3.72 6.35 -8.49
C MET A 150 -4.31 7.75 -8.63
N GLU A 151 -4.50 8.23 -9.85
CA GLU A 151 -5.09 9.54 -10.12
C GLU A 151 -6.60 9.57 -9.90
N SER A 152 -7.31 8.54 -10.39
CA SER A 152 -8.77 8.47 -10.24
C SER A 152 -9.21 8.09 -8.83
N GLY A 153 -8.39 7.34 -8.10
CA GLY A 153 -8.79 6.73 -6.82
C GLY A 153 -9.97 5.75 -6.94
N LEU A 154 -10.29 5.32 -8.17
CA LEU A 154 -11.41 4.44 -8.46
C LEU A 154 -10.95 2.98 -8.55
N TYR A 155 -11.50 2.14 -7.70
CA TYR A 155 -11.21 0.72 -7.63
C TYR A 155 -12.45 -0.09 -7.95
N SER A 156 -12.35 -0.98 -8.94
CA SER A 156 -13.44 -1.90 -9.27
C SER A 156 -13.61 -2.99 -8.21
N ARG A 157 -14.81 -3.59 -8.13
CA ARG A 157 -15.08 -4.75 -7.27
C ARG A 157 -14.09 -5.90 -7.55
N ALA A 158 -13.79 -6.15 -8.83
CA ALA A 158 -12.84 -7.19 -9.24
C ALA A 158 -11.42 -6.91 -8.73
N TYR A 159 -10.96 -5.65 -8.84
CA TYR A 159 -9.66 -5.25 -8.33
C TYR A 159 -9.55 -5.42 -6.81
N LEU A 160 -10.55 -4.98 -6.04
CA LEU A 160 -10.56 -5.14 -4.58
C LEU A 160 -10.57 -6.62 -4.15
N GLN A 161 -11.29 -7.48 -4.88
CA GLN A 161 -11.27 -8.92 -4.66
C GLN A 161 -9.88 -9.52 -4.97
N ASN A 162 -9.23 -9.07 -6.03
CA ASN A 162 -7.86 -9.50 -6.35
C ASN A 162 -6.88 -9.00 -5.29
N GLN A 163 -7.02 -7.78 -4.81
CA GLN A 163 -6.21 -7.23 -3.72
C GLN A 163 -6.29 -8.08 -2.45
N MET A 164 -7.50 -8.51 -2.07
CA MET A 164 -7.68 -9.43 -0.94
C MET A 164 -7.01 -10.78 -1.18
N ALA A 165 -7.13 -11.35 -2.39
CA ALA A 165 -6.48 -12.61 -2.73
C ALA A 165 -4.95 -12.50 -2.67
N VAL A 166 -4.39 -11.40 -3.18
CA VAL A 166 -2.94 -11.10 -3.12
C VAL A 166 -2.49 -10.97 -1.66
N ALA A 167 -3.24 -10.25 -0.83
CA ALA A 167 -2.91 -10.12 0.59
C ALA A 167 -2.96 -11.46 1.35
N LEU A 168 -3.81 -12.41 0.93
CA LEU A 168 -3.84 -13.77 1.50
C LEU A 168 -2.73 -14.67 0.97
N GLY A 169 -2.08 -14.31 -0.15
CA GLY A 169 -1.05 -15.11 -0.81
C GLY A 169 0.09 -15.53 0.09
N GLY A 170 0.55 -14.64 0.98
CA GLY A 170 1.61 -14.94 1.94
C GLY A 170 1.23 -16.07 2.91
N ARG A 171 0.02 -15.97 3.51
CA ARG A 171 -0.49 -17.00 4.42
C ARG A 171 -0.70 -18.34 3.70
N VAL A 172 -1.28 -18.32 2.51
CA VAL A 172 -1.51 -19.52 1.70
C VAL A 172 -0.19 -20.21 1.35
N ALA A 173 0.85 -19.44 1.02
CA ALA A 173 2.18 -20.01 0.76
C ALA A 173 2.80 -20.66 2.01
N GLU A 174 2.65 -20.06 3.19
CA GLU A 174 3.08 -20.68 4.44
C GLU A 174 2.35 -22.02 4.68
N GLU A 175 1.04 -22.05 4.48
CA GLU A 175 0.20 -23.23 4.68
C GLU A 175 0.55 -24.38 3.73
N ILE A 176 0.78 -24.08 2.45
CA ILE A 176 1.15 -25.09 1.44
C ILE A 176 2.55 -25.67 1.73
N VAL A 177 3.50 -24.83 2.14
CA VAL A 177 4.91 -25.24 2.29
C VAL A 177 5.18 -25.90 3.65
N TYR A 178 4.55 -25.41 4.70
CA TYR A 178 4.86 -25.84 6.08
C TYR A 178 3.72 -26.65 6.72
N GLY A 179 2.52 -26.61 6.16
CA GLY A 179 1.31 -27.21 6.73
C GLY A 179 0.51 -26.24 7.57
N GLU A 180 -0.77 -26.56 7.77
CA GLU A 180 -1.75 -25.69 8.47
C GLU A 180 -1.34 -25.37 9.91
N ASP A 181 -0.77 -26.34 10.61
CA ASP A 181 -0.34 -26.21 12.01
C ASP A 181 0.89 -25.29 12.20
N GLU A 182 1.67 -25.07 11.16
CA GLU A 182 2.90 -24.27 11.19
C GLU A 182 2.71 -22.83 10.63
N VAL A 183 1.48 -22.45 10.29
CA VAL A 183 1.17 -21.08 9.85
C VAL A 183 1.46 -20.10 10.98
N THR A 184 2.13 -18.98 10.63
CA THR A 184 2.60 -18.04 11.63
C THR A 184 1.69 -16.83 11.78
N THR A 185 1.92 -16.07 12.86
CA THR A 185 1.26 -14.77 13.08
C THR A 185 1.79 -13.66 12.14
N GLY A 186 2.73 -13.97 11.25
CA GLY A 186 3.32 -13.02 10.31
C GLY A 186 2.29 -12.35 9.41
N ALA A 187 1.27 -13.10 8.99
CA ALA A 187 0.18 -12.61 8.16
C ALA A 187 -0.89 -11.76 8.88
N SER A 188 -0.69 -11.39 10.16
CA SER A 188 -1.73 -10.68 10.93
C SER A 188 -2.12 -9.34 10.32
N ASN A 189 -1.17 -8.61 9.77
CA ASN A 189 -1.44 -7.33 9.09
C ASN A 189 -2.22 -7.52 7.79
N ASP A 190 -1.88 -8.55 7.02
CA ASP A 190 -2.56 -8.91 5.76
C ASP A 190 -4.01 -9.30 6.04
N LEU A 191 -4.25 -10.10 7.08
CA LEU A 191 -5.60 -10.47 7.50
C LEU A 191 -6.43 -9.27 7.96
N GLN A 192 -5.82 -8.30 8.65
CA GLN A 192 -6.50 -7.06 9.03
C GLN A 192 -6.86 -6.23 7.78
N GLN A 193 -5.95 -6.15 6.83
CA GLN A 193 -6.18 -5.45 5.56
C GLN A 193 -7.32 -6.11 4.77
N VAL A 194 -7.31 -7.44 4.65
CA VAL A 194 -8.36 -8.21 3.97
C VAL A 194 -9.73 -7.97 4.62
N ALA A 195 -9.83 -8.10 5.94
CA ALA A 195 -11.06 -7.87 6.67
C ALA A 195 -11.57 -6.42 6.54
N SER A 196 -10.65 -5.45 6.59
CA SER A 196 -10.99 -4.03 6.40
C SER A 196 -11.49 -3.76 4.99
N THR A 197 -10.83 -4.30 3.95
CA THR A 197 -11.23 -4.14 2.55
C THR A 197 -12.60 -4.77 2.31
N ALA A 198 -12.82 -6.01 2.75
CA ALA A 198 -14.11 -6.68 2.63
C ALA A 198 -15.24 -5.88 3.30
N ARG A 199 -15.00 -5.40 4.53
CA ARG A 199 -15.98 -4.57 5.25
C ARG A 199 -16.27 -3.26 4.52
N GLN A 200 -15.26 -2.58 3.97
CA GLN A 200 -15.46 -1.36 3.18
C GLN A 200 -16.25 -1.62 1.89
N MET A 201 -15.99 -2.74 1.22
CA MET A 201 -16.76 -3.14 0.02
C MET A 201 -18.24 -3.23 0.32
N ILE A 202 -18.60 -3.83 1.43
CA ILE A 202 -20.01 -4.02 1.83
C ILE A 202 -20.61 -2.72 2.35
N THR A 203 -19.97 -2.11 3.37
CA THR A 203 -20.61 -1.03 4.12
C THR A 203 -20.44 0.34 3.47
N ARG A 204 -19.38 0.57 2.71
CA ARG A 204 -19.03 1.89 2.21
C ARG A 204 -19.23 2.04 0.70
N PHE A 205 -18.92 0.98 -0.06
CA PHE A 205 -18.96 1.04 -1.51
C PHE A 205 -20.23 0.44 -2.11
N GLY A 206 -21.13 -0.12 -1.26
CA GLY A 206 -22.38 -0.73 -1.71
C GLY A 206 -22.15 -1.92 -2.66
N MET A 207 -21.07 -2.68 -2.44
CA MET A 207 -20.70 -3.83 -3.27
C MET A 207 -21.21 -5.16 -2.70
N SER A 208 -22.29 -5.12 -1.92
CA SER A 208 -23.01 -6.28 -1.40
C SER A 208 -24.06 -6.75 -2.39
N ASP A 209 -24.23 -8.06 -2.53
CA ASP A 209 -25.29 -8.63 -3.34
C ASP A 209 -26.59 -8.80 -2.53
N GLU A 210 -26.52 -8.99 -1.20
CA GLU A 210 -27.67 -9.13 -0.32
C GLU A 210 -28.21 -7.77 0.16
N LEU A 211 -27.31 -6.84 0.56
CA LEU A 211 -27.70 -5.53 1.08
C LEU A 211 -27.92 -4.48 -0.02
N GLY A 212 -27.42 -4.74 -1.23
CA GLY A 212 -27.54 -3.83 -2.36
C GLY A 212 -26.62 -2.58 -2.28
N PRO A 213 -26.83 -1.60 -3.17
CA PRO A 213 -25.96 -0.42 -3.30
C PRO A 213 -26.30 0.65 -2.23
N VAL A 214 -26.13 0.30 -0.97
CA VAL A 214 -26.41 1.17 0.19
C VAL A 214 -25.12 1.41 0.95
N ALA A 215 -24.85 2.66 1.33
CA ALA A 215 -23.78 2.98 2.27
C ALA A 215 -24.30 2.84 3.70
N LEU A 216 -23.68 1.98 4.47
CA LEU A 216 -24.02 1.67 5.87
C LEU A 216 -22.89 2.18 6.79
N GLY A 217 -23.28 2.80 7.90
CA GLY A 217 -22.34 3.43 8.82
C GLY A 217 -22.09 4.91 8.48
N ARG A 218 -22.10 5.73 9.51
CA ARG A 218 -21.81 7.16 9.36
C ARG A 218 -20.39 7.35 8.85
N ALA A 219 -20.23 8.20 7.84
CA ALA A 219 -18.95 8.76 7.52
C ALA A 219 -18.32 9.30 8.82
N GLN A 220 -17.07 8.89 9.13
CA GLN A 220 -16.34 9.48 10.24
C GLN A 220 -16.24 10.99 9.96
N GLY A 221 -17.18 11.74 10.55
CA GLY A 221 -17.21 13.18 10.47
C GLY A 221 -15.96 13.72 11.13
N GLY A 222 -15.36 14.69 10.45
CA GLY A 222 -14.09 15.32 10.66
C GLY A 222 -13.57 15.39 12.10
N MET A 223 -12.27 15.31 12.19
CA MET A 223 -11.37 15.28 13.35
C MET A 223 -11.46 16.51 14.27
N PHE A 224 -12.63 17.13 14.42
CA PHE A 224 -12.84 18.27 15.32
C PHE A 224 -14.13 18.05 16.12
N LEU A 225 -13.95 17.62 17.31
CA LEU A 225 -14.72 17.77 18.54
C LEU A 225 -14.76 16.42 19.29
N GLY A 226 -14.13 16.36 20.45
CA GLY A 226 -14.03 15.24 21.38
C GLY A 226 -15.35 14.56 21.78
N ARG A 227 -15.93 13.85 20.85
CA ARG A 227 -17.13 13.01 20.98
C ARG A 227 -16.93 11.65 20.30
N ASP A 228 -15.80 11.01 20.57
CA ASP A 228 -15.66 9.57 20.42
C ASP A 228 -16.28 8.85 21.65
N ILE A 229 -17.50 9.21 21.98
CA ILE A 229 -18.31 8.45 22.93
C ILE A 229 -19.37 7.76 22.09
N ALA A 230 -19.17 6.45 21.84
CA ALA A 230 -20.08 5.51 21.19
C ALA A 230 -20.57 6.03 19.81
N ALA A 231 -19.86 5.70 18.75
CA ALA A 231 -20.47 5.71 17.42
C ALA A 231 -21.63 4.70 17.44
N GLU A 232 -22.85 5.19 17.71
CA GLU A 232 -24.06 4.38 17.55
C GLU A 232 -24.10 3.89 16.10
N ARG A 233 -24.20 2.57 15.95
CA ARG A 233 -24.43 1.96 14.64
C ARG A 233 -25.75 2.49 14.11
N ASP A 234 -25.78 2.91 12.86
CA ASP A 234 -26.97 3.39 12.16
C ASP A 234 -27.76 2.27 11.46
N PHE A 235 -27.45 1.02 11.78
CA PHE A 235 -28.11 -0.17 11.24
C PHE A 235 -28.44 -1.19 12.35
N SER A 236 -29.43 -2.05 12.09
CA SER A 236 -29.93 -3.06 13.01
C SER A 236 -28.92 -4.17 13.30
N GLU A 237 -29.09 -4.92 14.39
CA GLU A 237 -28.31 -6.12 14.69
C GLU A 237 -28.44 -7.19 13.60
N GLU A 238 -29.60 -7.29 12.94
CA GLU A 238 -29.80 -8.19 11.80
C GLU A 238 -28.90 -7.78 10.62
N THR A 239 -28.85 -6.50 10.29
CA THR A 239 -27.95 -5.97 9.26
C THR A 239 -26.49 -6.17 9.64
N ALA A 240 -26.13 -6.03 10.92
CA ALA A 240 -24.77 -6.31 11.39
C ALA A 240 -24.38 -7.77 11.16
N ALA A 241 -25.28 -8.71 11.48
CA ALA A 241 -25.06 -10.14 11.24
C ALA A 241 -24.89 -10.46 9.74
N MET A 242 -25.69 -9.81 8.87
CA MET A 242 -25.55 -9.95 7.42
C MET A 242 -24.21 -9.42 6.93
N ILE A 243 -23.75 -8.26 7.41
CA ILE A 243 -22.43 -7.70 7.09
C ILE A 243 -21.32 -8.69 7.48
N ASP A 244 -21.37 -9.23 8.70
CA ASP A 244 -20.35 -10.16 9.18
C ASP A 244 -20.33 -11.47 8.36
N LYS A 245 -21.50 -11.97 7.95
CA LYS A 245 -21.61 -13.12 7.04
C LYS A 245 -21.00 -12.84 5.68
N GLU A 246 -21.37 -11.74 5.03
CA GLU A 246 -20.83 -11.38 3.71
C GLU A 246 -19.33 -11.08 3.74
N VAL A 247 -18.81 -10.45 4.81
CA VAL A 247 -17.36 -10.27 5.00
C VAL A 247 -16.65 -11.62 5.00
N SER A 248 -17.19 -12.59 5.76
CA SER A 248 -16.63 -13.93 5.83
C SER A 248 -16.64 -14.64 4.47
N GLU A 249 -17.74 -14.51 3.72
CA GLU A 249 -17.88 -15.08 2.39
C GLU A 249 -16.88 -14.45 1.37
N LEU A 250 -16.71 -13.12 1.40
CA LEU A 250 -15.73 -12.45 0.54
C LEU A 250 -14.29 -12.88 0.85
N VAL A 251 -13.96 -13.03 2.13
CA VAL A 251 -12.64 -13.52 2.56
C VAL A 251 -12.43 -14.96 2.10
N ASP A 252 -13.43 -15.84 2.23
CA ASP A 252 -13.35 -17.23 1.79
C ASP A 252 -13.17 -17.34 0.26
N VAL A 253 -13.89 -16.52 -0.51
CA VAL A 253 -13.73 -16.44 -1.97
C VAL A 253 -12.31 -15.98 -2.34
N ALA A 254 -11.79 -14.97 -1.65
CA ALA A 254 -10.43 -14.47 -1.89
C ALA A 254 -9.38 -15.53 -1.53
N TYR A 255 -9.56 -16.25 -0.41
CA TYR A 255 -8.69 -17.34 0.00
C TYR A 255 -8.66 -18.49 -1.01
N LYS A 256 -9.82 -18.96 -1.45
CA LYS A 256 -9.92 -20.00 -2.50
C LYS A 256 -9.29 -19.55 -3.82
N ARG A 257 -9.39 -18.27 -4.15
CA ARG A 257 -8.76 -17.69 -5.34
C ARG A 257 -7.23 -17.69 -5.22
N ALA A 258 -6.70 -17.32 -4.05
CA ALA A 258 -5.26 -17.36 -3.79
C ALA A 258 -4.70 -18.79 -3.80
N THR A 259 -5.45 -19.76 -3.23
CA THR A 259 -5.03 -21.19 -3.18
C THR A 259 -5.04 -21.86 -4.56
N LYS A 260 -5.86 -21.34 -5.49
CA LYS A 260 -5.97 -21.93 -6.85
C LYS A 260 -4.78 -21.56 -7.75
N VAL A 261 -4.05 -20.52 -7.43
CA VAL A 261 -2.86 -20.06 -8.13
C VAL A 261 -1.66 -20.90 -7.79
#